data_c9f512c08bc4441d5fa9eb58cb5f65d4
#
_entry.id   c9f512c08bc4441d5fa9eb58cb5f65d4
#
_cell.length_a   1.000
_cell.length_b   1.000
_cell.length_c   1.000
_cell.angle_alpha   90.00
_cell.angle_beta   90.00
_cell.angle_gamma   90.00
#
_symmetry.space_group_name_H-M   'P 1'
#
loop_
_entity.id
_entity.type
_entity.pdbx_description
1 polymer ?
#
loop_
_entity_poly.entity_id
_entity_poly.type
_entity_poly.pdbx_seq_one_letter_code
_entity_poly.pdbx_strand_id
1 'polypeptide(L)'
;MDANYQGLFYFIEKSIEKNPIPSDGLVLTYDDIKYGKSLGTTSKFPRDSIAFKWKDEVRETVLREIEWSASRTGLINPIAIFDPVELEGTTVSRASVHNVSVMRELKLGIGDRINVYKANMIIPQIRENLTCSNSIQIPENCPVCQSKTRIDNENGVETLVCPNPECQAKQIKSFTLFVSRDGMNI
;
A
#
# COMPACT_ATOMS: atom_id res chain seq x y z
N MET A 1 28.25 16.26 -16.31
CA MET A 1 27.64 15.87 -15.00
C MET A 1 27.26 14.39 -14.90
N ASP A 2 27.48 13.59 -15.92
CA ASP A 2 26.90 12.23 -16.03
C ASP A 2 27.82 11.07 -15.55
N ALA A 3 29.11 11.29 -15.40
CA ALA A 3 30.04 10.23 -15.01
C ALA A 3 29.94 9.76 -13.54
N ASN A 4 29.43 10.62 -12.65
CA ASN A 4 29.30 10.28 -11.22
C ASN A 4 28.08 9.41 -10.88
N TYR A 5 27.02 9.48 -11.68
CA TYR A 5 25.82 8.67 -11.44
C TYR A 5 26.03 7.19 -11.79
N GLN A 6 26.68 6.89 -12.90
CA GLN A 6 26.98 5.49 -13.29
C GLN A 6 27.92 4.79 -12.30
N GLY A 7 28.91 5.50 -11.76
CA GLY A 7 29.80 4.97 -10.74
C GLY A 7 29.06 4.65 -9.42
N LEU A 8 28.12 5.49 -9.02
CA LEU A 8 27.29 5.28 -7.83
C LEU A 8 26.37 4.06 -8.00
N PHE A 9 25.69 3.92 -9.14
CA PHE A 9 24.86 2.76 -9.45
C PHE A 9 25.66 1.45 -9.43
N TYR A 10 26.83 1.43 -10.07
CA TYR A 10 27.70 0.26 -10.09
C TYR A 10 28.20 -0.13 -8.69
N PHE A 11 28.58 0.84 -7.88
CA PHE A 11 29.00 0.61 -6.49
C PHE A 11 27.86 0.05 -5.64
N ILE A 12 26.68 0.61 -5.82
CA ILE A 12 25.45 0.24 -5.12
C ILE A 12 25.08 -1.22 -5.44
N GLU A 13 24.97 -1.60 -6.72
CA GLU A 13 24.64 -2.96 -7.13
C GLU A 13 25.63 -3.99 -6.58
N LYS A 14 26.93 -3.74 -6.72
CA LYS A 14 27.95 -4.66 -6.20
C LYS A 14 28.02 -4.73 -4.67
N SER A 15 27.69 -3.66 -3.97
CA SER A 15 27.70 -3.66 -2.51
C SER A 15 26.50 -4.39 -1.92
N ILE A 16 25.35 -4.34 -2.62
CA ILE A 16 24.12 -5.03 -2.19
C ILE A 16 24.26 -6.54 -2.36
N GLU A 17 24.76 -7.00 -3.53
CA GLU A 17 24.95 -8.43 -3.77
C GLU A 17 25.87 -9.11 -2.71
N LYS A 18 26.77 -8.34 -2.11
CA LYS A 18 27.69 -8.81 -1.07
C LYS A 18 27.17 -8.64 0.34
N ASN A 19 26.10 -7.85 0.52
CA ASN A 19 25.55 -7.58 1.85
C ASN A 19 24.48 -8.61 2.22
N PRO A 20 24.66 -9.41 3.26
CA PRO A 20 23.67 -10.38 3.70
C PRO A 20 22.42 -9.76 4.35
N ILE A 21 22.41 -8.44 4.56
CA ILE A 21 21.32 -7.73 5.21
C ILE A 21 20.37 -7.19 4.12
N PRO A 22 19.08 -7.59 4.12
CA PRO A 22 18.09 -7.03 3.22
C PRO A 22 18.01 -5.50 3.39
N SER A 23 18.05 -4.77 2.28
CA SER A 23 18.03 -3.31 2.26
C SER A 23 17.01 -2.81 1.24
N ASP A 24 16.15 -1.87 1.62
CA ASP A 24 15.15 -1.21 0.77
C ASP A 24 15.69 0.05 0.09
N GLY A 25 16.92 0.41 0.36
CA GLY A 25 17.59 1.58 -0.21
C GLY A 25 18.82 2.01 0.54
N LEU A 26 19.34 3.17 0.19
CA LEU A 26 20.47 3.83 0.84
C LEU A 26 20.10 5.26 1.25
N VAL A 27 20.80 5.78 2.23
CA VAL A 27 20.79 7.20 2.57
C VAL A 27 22.14 7.80 2.21
N LEU A 28 22.11 8.74 1.29
CA LEU A 28 23.29 9.53 0.93
C LEU A 28 23.35 10.76 1.83
N THR A 29 24.45 10.94 2.54
CA THR A 29 24.65 12.04 3.48
C THR A 29 25.94 12.77 3.16
N TYR A 30 26.00 14.07 3.38
CA TYR A 30 27.25 14.84 3.25
C TYR A 30 28.30 14.32 4.25
N ASP A 31 29.53 14.12 3.78
CA ASP A 31 30.65 13.67 4.59
C ASP A 31 31.09 14.73 5.60
N ASP A 32 31.07 16.02 5.20
CA ASP A 32 31.31 17.12 6.13
C ASP A 32 30.12 17.37 7.05
N ILE A 33 30.26 16.92 8.29
CA ILE A 33 29.22 17.04 9.34
C ILE A 33 28.87 18.51 9.64
N LYS A 34 29.86 19.43 9.58
CA LYS A 34 29.62 20.85 9.88
C LYS A 34 28.80 21.50 8.77
N TYR A 35 29.13 21.19 7.53
CA TYR A 35 28.38 21.63 6.38
C TYR A 35 26.96 21.05 6.40
N GLY A 36 26.83 19.75 6.63
CA GLY A 36 25.53 19.09 6.75
C GLY A 36 24.63 19.78 7.77
N LYS A 37 25.13 20.00 8.99
CA LYS A 37 24.38 20.71 10.04
C LYS A 37 23.99 22.15 9.65
N SER A 38 24.81 22.84 8.85
CA SER A 38 24.52 24.21 8.39
C SER A 38 23.33 24.30 7.44
N LEU A 39 22.98 23.20 6.76
CA LEU A 39 21.82 23.13 5.86
C LEU A 39 20.47 23.11 6.61
N GLY A 40 20.49 22.79 7.90
CA GLY A 40 19.31 22.73 8.74
C GLY A 40 18.41 21.54 8.45
N THR A 41 17.15 21.64 8.88
CA THR A 41 16.12 20.61 8.74
C THR A 41 14.85 21.17 8.09
N THR A 42 14.07 20.30 7.47
CA THR A 42 12.67 20.57 7.17
C THR A 42 11.83 20.28 8.43
N SER A 43 10.50 20.35 8.33
CA SER A 43 9.61 19.98 9.45
C SER A 43 9.75 18.50 9.90
N LYS A 44 10.31 17.64 9.04
CA LYS A 44 10.39 16.19 9.30
C LYS A 44 11.77 15.57 9.04
N PHE A 45 12.60 16.16 8.17
CA PHE A 45 13.82 15.53 7.68
C PHE A 45 14.99 16.50 7.67
N PRO A 46 16.23 16.02 7.89
CA PRO A 46 17.43 16.81 7.69
C PRO A 46 17.64 17.12 6.20
N ARG A 47 18.32 18.23 5.91
CA ARG A 47 18.61 18.65 4.53
C ARG A 47 19.96 18.15 4.03
N ASP A 48 20.74 17.55 4.89
CA ASP A 48 22.06 17.00 4.59
C ASP A 48 22.01 15.58 4.01
N SER A 49 20.83 15.00 3.92
CA SER A 49 20.65 13.60 3.53
C SER A 49 19.54 13.44 2.48
N ILE A 50 19.74 12.48 1.57
CA ILE A 50 18.76 12.10 0.57
C ILE A 50 18.63 10.58 0.53
N ALA A 51 17.38 10.08 0.54
CA ALA A 51 17.12 8.66 0.40
C ALA A 51 17.16 8.26 -1.08
N PHE A 52 17.90 7.20 -1.37
CA PHE A 52 17.91 6.53 -2.66
C PHE A 52 17.27 5.15 -2.51
N LYS A 53 16.13 4.94 -3.16
CA LYS A 53 15.41 3.67 -3.12
C LYS A 53 15.58 2.91 -4.43
N TRP A 54 15.57 1.58 -4.33
CA TRP A 54 15.58 0.70 -5.50
C TRP A 54 14.25 0.83 -6.24
N LYS A 55 14.27 0.41 -7.50
CA LYS A 55 13.03 0.23 -8.24
C LYS A 55 12.31 -1.00 -7.68
N ASP A 56 11.05 -0.82 -7.31
CA ASP A 56 10.23 -1.92 -6.79
C ASP A 56 10.15 -3.07 -7.80
N GLU A 57 10.22 -4.30 -7.31
CA GLU A 57 9.90 -5.48 -8.12
C GLU A 57 8.41 -5.45 -8.47
N VAL A 58 8.11 -5.63 -9.75
CA VAL A 58 6.73 -5.63 -10.26
C VAL A 58 6.44 -6.98 -10.91
N ARG A 59 5.29 -7.56 -10.60
CA ARG A 59 4.81 -8.80 -11.20
C ARG A 59 3.41 -8.63 -11.78
N GLU A 60 3.20 -9.23 -12.94
CA GLU A 60 1.88 -9.33 -13.56
C GLU A 60 1.11 -10.51 -12.97
N THR A 61 -0.18 -10.30 -12.70
CA THR A 61 -1.11 -11.33 -12.23
C THR A 61 -2.52 -11.05 -12.70
N VAL A 62 -3.47 -11.95 -12.39
CA VAL A 62 -4.86 -11.84 -12.79
C VAL A 62 -5.74 -11.59 -11.56
N LEU A 63 -6.54 -10.52 -11.62
CA LEU A 63 -7.51 -10.19 -10.57
C LEU A 63 -8.66 -11.20 -10.57
N ARG A 64 -8.88 -11.88 -9.46
CA ARG A 64 -9.89 -12.93 -9.31
C ARG A 64 -11.15 -12.47 -8.59
N GLU A 65 -10.99 -11.60 -7.59
CA GLU A 65 -12.09 -11.14 -6.76
C GLU A 65 -11.77 -9.78 -6.11
N ILE A 66 -12.80 -9.03 -5.74
CA ILE A 66 -12.68 -7.93 -4.77
C ILE A 66 -13.45 -8.33 -3.51
N GLU A 67 -12.73 -8.56 -2.44
CA GLU A 67 -13.28 -8.76 -1.11
C GLU A 67 -13.57 -7.39 -0.46
N TRP A 68 -14.78 -7.22 0.07
CA TRP A 68 -15.19 -6.00 0.75
C TRP A 68 -15.10 -6.19 2.28
N SER A 69 -14.15 -5.54 2.91
CA SER A 69 -13.88 -5.70 4.35
C SER A 69 -14.36 -4.49 5.15
N ALA A 70 -15.35 -4.71 6.01
CA ALA A 70 -15.84 -3.67 6.91
C ALA A 70 -14.86 -3.42 8.07
N SER A 71 -14.55 -2.14 8.34
CA SER A 71 -13.66 -1.70 9.41
C SER A 71 -14.42 -1.38 10.72
N ARG A 72 -13.68 -1.11 11.77
CA ARG A 72 -14.19 -0.64 13.06
C ARG A 72 -15.00 0.66 12.97
N THR A 73 -14.59 1.56 12.09
CA THR A 73 -15.26 2.85 11.89
C THR A 73 -16.46 2.77 10.94
N GLY A 74 -16.68 1.60 10.32
CA GLY A 74 -17.73 1.39 9.32
C GLY A 74 -17.28 1.60 7.88
N LEU A 75 -16.02 1.99 7.63
CA LEU A 75 -15.47 2.00 6.28
C LEU A 75 -15.46 0.57 5.74
N ILE A 76 -15.87 0.41 4.49
CA ILE A 76 -15.83 -0.86 3.75
C ILE A 76 -14.75 -0.73 2.69
N ASN A 77 -13.60 -1.36 2.94
CA ASN A 77 -12.44 -1.25 2.08
C ASN A 77 -12.38 -2.40 1.06
N PRO A 78 -12.13 -2.11 -0.22
CA PRO A 78 -11.89 -3.13 -1.22
C PRO A 78 -10.50 -3.73 -1.05
N ILE A 79 -10.43 -5.06 -1.14
CA ILE A 79 -9.20 -5.85 -1.12
C ILE A 79 -9.19 -6.68 -2.39
N ALA A 80 -8.19 -6.48 -3.23
CA ALA A 80 -8.00 -7.27 -4.43
C ALA A 80 -7.43 -8.66 -4.08
N ILE A 81 -8.08 -9.70 -4.59
CA ILE A 81 -7.61 -11.09 -4.55
C ILE A 81 -7.19 -11.45 -5.96
N PHE A 82 -5.97 -11.96 -6.12
CA PHE A 82 -5.39 -12.29 -7.42
C PHE A 82 -4.60 -13.58 -7.36
N ASP A 83 -4.25 -14.12 -8.53
CA ASP A 83 -3.43 -15.32 -8.60
C ASP A 83 -2.11 -15.12 -7.85
N PRO A 84 -1.68 -16.08 -7.03
CA PRO A 84 -0.46 -15.95 -6.24
C PRO A 84 0.76 -15.65 -7.10
N VAL A 85 1.56 -14.68 -6.70
CA VAL A 85 2.84 -14.32 -7.35
C VAL A 85 3.95 -14.17 -6.33
N GLU A 86 5.16 -14.53 -6.73
CA GLU A 86 6.37 -14.27 -5.93
C GLU A 86 6.79 -12.81 -6.09
N LEU A 87 6.90 -12.11 -4.96
CA LEU A 87 7.39 -10.74 -4.86
C LEU A 87 8.37 -10.63 -3.70
N GLU A 88 9.60 -10.24 -3.99
CA GLU A 88 10.64 -10.02 -2.98
C GLU A 88 10.74 -11.16 -1.98
N GLY A 89 10.82 -12.40 -2.50
CA GLY A 89 11.03 -13.61 -1.72
C GLY A 89 9.81 -14.10 -0.92
N THR A 90 8.63 -13.56 -1.14
CA THR A 90 7.39 -14.07 -0.53
C THR A 90 6.26 -14.16 -1.54
N THR A 91 5.38 -15.14 -1.37
CA THR A 91 4.17 -15.30 -2.19
C THR A 91 3.09 -14.35 -1.70
N VAL A 92 2.54 -13.53 -2.59
CA VAL A 92 1.42 -12.62 -2.32
C VAL A 92 0.24 -12.94 -3.24
N SER A 93 -0.98 -12.83 -2.71
CA SER A 93 -2.24 -13.03 -3.44
C SER A 93 -3.31 -12.02 -3.08
N ARG A 94 -2.98 -11.03 -2.25
CA ARG A 94 -3.91 -10.01 -1.76
C ARG A 94 -3.24 -8.65 -1.72
N ALA A 95 -3.97 -7.60 -2.12
CA ALA A 95 -3.52 -6.21 -2.02
C ALA A 95 -4.67 -5.29 -1.61
N SER A 96 -4.39 -4.27 -0.81
CA SER A 96 -5.37 -3.23 -0.51
C SER A 96 -5.59 -2.35 -1.74
N VAL A 97 -6.86 -2.04 -2.03
CA VAL A 97 -7.24 -1.04 -3.04
C VAL A 97 -7.61 0.30 -2.38
N HIS A 98 -7.42 0.40 -1.07
CA HIS A 98 -7.64 1.57 -0.23
C HIS A 98 -9.09 2.05 -0.17
N ASN A 99 -9.69 2.50 -1.28
CA ASN A 99 -11.03 3.08 -1.34
C ASN A 99 -11.66 2.95 -2.73
N VAL A 100 -12.89 3.45 -2.87
CA VAL A 100 -13.65 3.41 -4.12
C VAL A 100 -13.04 4.28 -5.21
N SER A 101 -12.46 5.44 -4.87
CA SER A 101 -11.79 6.31 -5.84
C SER A 101 -10.64 5.60 -6.53
N VAL A 102 -9.76 4.97 -5.77
CA VAL A 102 -8.61 4.21 -6.31
C VAL A 102 -9.07 3.04 -7.19
N MET A 103 -10.13 2.31 -6.76
CA MET A 103 -10.72 1.23 -7.55
C MET A 103 -11.22 1.71 -8.91
N ARG A 104 -11.90 2.87 -8.94
CA ARG A 104 -12.42 3.49 -10.17
C ARG A 104 -11.30 4.05 -11.05
N GLU A 105 -10.29 4.67 -10.45
CA GLU A 105 -9.11 5.19 -11.16
C GLU A 105 -8.37 4.06 -11.88
N LEU A 106 -8.18 2.92 -11.20
CA LEU A 106 -7.56 1.73 -11.78
C LEU A 106 -8.50 0.97 -12.75
N LYS A 107 -9.79 1.34 -12.84
CA LYS A 107 -10.80 0.70 -13.69
C LYS A 107 -10.80 -0.82 -13.54
N LEU A 108 -10.76 -1.30 -12.29
CA LEU A 108 -10.62 -2.73 -12.01
C LEU A 108 -11.83 -3.54 -12.47
N GLY A 109 -11.57 -4.75 -12.93
CA GLY A 109 -12.55 -5.75 -13.29
C GLY A 109 -12.05 -7.16 -13.03
N ILE A 110 -12.97 -8.07 -12.75
CA ILE A 110 -12.63 -9.49 -12.54
C ILE A 110 -12.07 -10.08 -13.86
N GLY A 111 -10.93 -10.76 -13.75
CA GLY A 111 -10.19 -11.27 -14.89
C GLY A 111 -9.19 -10.30 -15.49
N ASP A 112 -9.11 -9.06 -15.01
CA ASP A 112 -8.12 -8.10 -15.47
C ASP A 112 -6.69 -8.55 -15.15
N ARG A 113 -5.78 -8.24 -16.06
CA ARG A 113 -4.34 -8.36 -15.82
C ARG A 113 -3.87 -7.11 -15.11
N ILE A 114 -3.25 -7.29 -13.96
CA ILE A 114 -2.79 -6.22 -13.09
C ILE A 114 -1.30 -6.38 -12.78
N ASN A 115 -0.60 -5.28 -12.65
CA ASN A 115 0.74 -5.24 -12.12
C ASN A 115 0.70 -4.96 -10.62
N VAL A 116 1.35 -5.82 -9.84
CA VAL A 116 1.44 -5.70 -8.38
C VAL A 116 2.88 -5.52 -7.94
N TYR A 117 3.07 -4.83 -6.82
CA TYR A 117 4.37 -4.59 -6.20
C TYR A 117 4.23 -4.51 -4.68
N LYS A 118 5.33 -4.49 -3.94
CA LYS A 118 5.30 -4.22 -2.50
C LYS A 118 5.80 -2.83 -2.19
N ALA A 119 4.92 -1.97 -1.68
CA ALA A 119 5.33 -0.70 -1.13
C ALA A 119 6.22 -0.92 0.11
N ASN A 120 7.39 -0.28 0.11
CA ASN A 120 8.40 -0.43 1.16
C ASN A 120 8.79 -1.90 1.45
N MET A 121 8.80 -2.77 0.42
CA MET A 121 9.09 -4.21 0.50
C MET A 121 8.15 -5.02 1.41
N ILE A 122 7.06 -4.43 1.89
CA ILE A 122 6.18 -5.05 2.89
C ILE A 122 4.73 -5.15 2.40
N ILE A 123 4.15 -4.06 1.90
CA ILE A 123 2.71 -3.94 1.69
C ILE A 123 2.36 -4.14 0.22
N PRO A 124 1.69 -5.25 -0.16
CA PRO A 124 1.25 -5.46 -1.53
C PRO A 124 0.26 -4.38 -2.00
N GLN A 125 0.49 -3.85 -3.18
CA GLN A 125 -0.35 -2.84 -3.82
C GLN A 125 -0.46 -3.11 -5.32
N ILE A 126 -1.56 -2.66 -5.93
CA ILE A 126 -1.73 -2.63 -7.39
C ILE A 126 -1.04 -1.38 -7.91
N ARG A 127 -0.10 -1.55 -8.83
CA ARG A 127 0.58 -0.45 -9.51
C ARG A 127 -0.26 0.12 -10.65
N GLU A 128 -0.79 -0.77 -11.48
CA GLU A 128 -1.58 -0.44 -12.66
C GLU A 128 -2.44 -1.62 -13.09
N ASN A 129 -3.49 -1.33 -13.84
CA ASN A 129 -4.35 -2.30 -14.49
C ASN A 129 -4.07 -2.24 -16.00
N LEU A 130 -3.70 -3.37 -16.59
CA LEU A 130 -3.34 -3.47 -18.01
C LEU A 130 -4.56 -3.62 -18.92
N THR A 131 -5.67 -4.14 -18.42
CA THR A 131 -6.86 -4.48 -19.21
C THR A 131 -7.98 -3.46 -19.05
N CYS A 132 -8.15 -2.90 -17.86
CA CYS A 132 -9.10 -1.82 -17.55
C CYS A 132 -10.56 -2.13 -17.91
N SER A 133 -11.05 -3.33 -17.59
CA SER A 133 -12.42 -3.75 -17.94
C SER A 133 -13.53 -3.01 -17.16
N ASN A 134 -13.19 -2.41 -16.00
CA ASN A 134 -14.09 -1.61 -15.17
C ASN A 134 -15.42 -2.31 -14.83
N SER A 135 -15.37 -3.61 -14.55
CA SER A 135 -16.56 -4.44 -14.36
C SER A 135 -16.97 -4.66 -12.91
N ILE A 136 -16.21 -4.13 -11.93
CA ILE A 136 -16.50 -4.32 -10.51
C ILE A 136 -17.66 -3.46 -10.07
N GLN A 137 -18.66 -4.11 -9.47
CA GLN A 137 -19.80 -3.44 -8.86
C GLN A 137 -19.52 -3.13 -7.38
N ILE A 138 -19.89 -1.93 -6.96
CA ILE A 138 -19.82 -1.53 -5.55
C ILE A 138 -21.03 -2.13 -4.84
N PRO A 139 -20.85 -2.84 -3.70
CA PRO A 139 -21.96 -3.46 -3.00
C PRO A 139 -22.94 -2.42 -2.43
N GLU A 140 -24.23 -2.60 -2.72
CA GLU A 140 -25.28 -1.76 -2.18
C GLU A 140 -25.56 -2.03 -0.70
N ASN A 141 -25.19 -3.21 -0.23
CA ASN A 141 -25.40 -3.64 1.16
C ASN A 141 -24.08 -3.99 1.83
N CYS A 142 -24.01 -3.72 3.13
CA CYS A 142 -22.87 -4.10 3.95
C CYS A 142 -22.66 -5.62 3.94
N PRO A 143 -21.46 -6.12 3.68
CA PRO A 143 -21.21 -7.57 3.61
C PRO A 143 -21.42 -8.28 4.96
N VAL A 144 -21.49 -7.55 6.07
CA VAL A 144 -21.64 -8.13 7.42
C VAL A 144 -23.06 -8.03 7.95
N CYS A 145 -23.67 -6.84 7.94
CA CYS A 145 -24.98 -6.63 8.57
C CYS A 145 -26.13 -6.43 7.55
N GLN A 146 -25.84 -6.47 6.25
CA GLN A 146 -26.79 -6.31 5.15
C GLN A 146 -27.53 -4.96 5.12
N SER A 147 -27.17 -4.02 5.98
CA SER A 147 -27.72 -2.66 5.91
C SER A 147 -27.24 -1.95 4.65
N LYS A 148 -28.08 -1.09 4.08
CA LYS A 148 -27.74 -0.32 2.89
C LYS A 148 -26.47 0.51 3.10
N THR A 149 -25.55 0.43 2.17
CA THR A 149 -24.29 1.19 2.21
C THR A 149 -24.47 2.61 1.69
N ARG A 150 -23.50 3.48 1.99
CA ARG A 150 -23.45 4.84 1.51
C ARG A 150 -22.03 5.14 1.00
N ILE A 151 -21.94 5.89 -0.09
CA ILE A 151 -20.67 6.45 -0.55
C ILE A 151 -20.53 7.84 0.03
N ASP A 152 -19.50 8.07 0.82
CA ASP A 152 -19.11 9.38 1.33
C ASP A 152 -17.98 9.93 0.48
N ASN A 153 -18.02 11.24 0.19
CA ASN A 153 -16.98 11.94 -0.56
C ASN A 153 -16.38 13.03 0.32
N GLU A 154 -15.13 12.85 0.70
CA GLU A 154 -14.36 13.85 1.46
C GLU A 154 -13.13 14.25 0.65
N ASN A 155 -13.03 15.55 0.32
CA ASN A 155 -11.91 16.10 -0.44
C ASN A 155 -11.64 15.38 -1.78
N GLY A 156 -12.70 14.90 -2.46
CA GLY A 156 -12.58 14.18 -3.73
C GLY A 156 -12.28 12.69 -3.58
N VAL A 157 -12.17 12.17 -2.36
CA VAL A 157 -11.96 10.75 -2.09
C VAL A 157 -13.29 10.09 -1.72
N GLU A 158 -13.71 9.12 -2.55
CA GLU A 158 -14.92 8.34 -2.32
C GLU A 158 -14.61 7.10 -1.48
N THR A 159 -15.35 6.94 -0.40
CA THR A 159 -15.27 5.78 0.50
C THR A 159 -16.63 5.13 0.66
N LEU A 160 -16.67 3.80 0.74
CA LEU A 160 -17.89 3.05 1.01
C LEU A 160 -18.06 2.88 2.51
N VAL A 161 -19.24 3.20 3.03
CA VAL A 161 -19.51 3.23 4.47
C VAL A 161 -20.76 2.41 4.82
N CYS A 162 -20.69 1.64 5.89
CA CYS A 162 -21.85 1.06 6.55
C CYS A 162 -22.36 2.06 7.60
N PRO A 163 -23.54 2.66 7.44
CA PRO A 163 -24.07 3.64 8.40
C PRO A 163 -24.61 3.00 9.68
N ASN A 164 -24.88 1.70 9.69
CA ASN A 164 -25.50 1.01 10.83
C ASN A 164 -24.56 1.03 12.06
N PRO A 165 -24.94 1.67 13.19
CA PRO A 165 -24.14 1.68 14.42
C PRO A 165 -24.02 0.28 15.05
N GLU A 166 -25.05 -0.56 14.89
CA GLU A 166 -25.12 -1.92 15.44
C GLU A 166 -24.45 -2.98 14.55
N CYS A 167 -23.66 -2.56 13.54
CA CYS A 167 -22.98 -3.50 12.67
C CYS A 167 -21.99 -4.35 13.47
N GLN A 168 -22.15 -5.67 13.41
CA GLN A 168 -21.29 -6.62 14.13
C GLN A 168 -19.78 -6.43 13.81
N ALA A 169 -19.44 -6.05 12.58
CA ALA A 169 -18.05 -5.76 12.22
C ALA A 169 -17.47 -4.61 13.06
N LYS A 170 -18.25 -3.55 13.33
CA LYS A 170 -17.84 -2.43 14.18
C LYS A 170 -17.60 -2.89 15.61
N GLN A 171 -18.54 -3.67 16.16
CA GLN A 171 -18.48 -4.17 17.53
C GLN A 171 -17.29 -5.11 17.73
N ILE A 172 -17.16 -6.13 16.89
CA ILE A 172 -16.06 -7.12 16.99
C ILE A 172 -14.70 -6.45 16.81
N LYS A 173 -14.52 -5.61 15.79
CA LYS A 173 -13.23 -4.94 15.55
C LYS A 173 -12.91 -3.89 16.61
N SER A 174 -13.92 -3.26 17.24
CA SER A 174 -13.72 -2.38 18.39
C SER A 174 -13.26 -3.15 19.61
N PHE A 175 -13.86 -4.31 19.88
CA PHE A 175 -13.43 -5.18 20.95
C PHE A 175 -12.02 -5.76 20.70
N THR A 176 -11.73 -6.19 19.47
CA THR A 176 -10.39 -6.67 19.09
C THR A 176 -9.33 -5.60 19.33
N LEU A 177 -9.61 -4.33 18.97
CA LEU A 177 -8.70 -3.24 19.26
C LEU A 177 -8.54 -3.02 20.77
N PHE A 178 -9.63 -3.09 21.51
CA PHE A 178 -9.61 -2.90 22.98
C PHE A 178 -8.68 -3.91 23.67
N VAL A 179 -8.74 -5.18 23.28
CA VAL A 179 -7.88 -6.24 23.87
C VAL A 179 -6.49 -6.34 23.22
N SER A 180 -6.25 -5.64 22.11
CA SER A 180 -4.96 -5.67 21.41
C SER A 180 -3.87 -4.91 22.16
N ARG A 181 -2.64 -5.03 21.65
CA ARG A 181 -1.47 -4.32 22.16
C ARG A 181 -1.65 -2.79 22.20
N ASP A 182 -2.40 -2.23 21.23
CA ASP A 182 -2.67 -0.79 21.14
C ASP A 182 -3.79 -0.34 22.08
N GLY A 183 -4.48 -1.28 22.75
CA GLY A 183 -5.49 -1.04 23.75
C GLY A 183 -5.01 -1.45 25.14
N MET A 184 -5.64 -2.47 25.72
CA MET A 184 -5.32 -2.95 27.07
C MET A 184 -4.11 -3.91 27.11
N ASN A 185 -3.62 -4.39 25.99
CA ASN A 185 -2.50 -5.34 25.89
C ASN A 185 -2.74 -6.65 26.71
N ILE A 186 -3.92 -7.24 26.55
CA ILE A 186 -4.33 -8.49 27.22
C ILE A 186 -4.06 -9.64 26.28
#